data_40b86c2cc3cd614e7ba638446ab8e28b
#
_entry.id   40b86c2cc3cd614e7ba638446ab8e28b
#
_cell.length_a   1.000
_cell.length_b   1.000
_cell.length_c   1.000
_cell.angle_alpha   90.00
_cell.angle_beta   90.00
_cell.angle_gamma   90.00
#
_symmetry.space_group_name_H-M   'P 1'
#
loop_
_entity.id
_entity.type
_entity.pdbx_description
1 polymer ?
#
loop_
_entity_poly.entity_id
_entity_poly.type
_entity_poly.pdbx_seq_one_letter_code
_entity_poly.pdbx_strand_id
1 'polypeptide(L)'
;MRVDGDRLRHFPDTDRYEVDGARIRAVGADGRLTLARAERALANGDISDVQLLGGAQVTGTSTNGLPLEIRSEFLQADLVHERVQTHLPVQVTEGAE
;
A
#
# COMPACT_ATOMS: atom_id res chain seq x y z
N MET A 1 4.62 -6.14 9.43
CA MET A 1 4.52 -5.02 8.47
C MET A 1 5.44 -3.90 8.88
N ARG A 2 6.12 -3.32 7.94
CA ARG A 2 7.03 -2.20 8.19
C ARG A 2 6.62 -1.02 7.31
N VAL A 3 6.56 0.17 7.90
CA VAL A 3 6.25 1.41 7.20
C VAL A 3 7.41 2.36 7.36
N ASP A 4 7.99 2.81 6.25
CA ASP A 4 9.06 3.79 6.21
C ASP A 4 8.59 5.00 5.41
N GLY A 5 9.20 6.14 5.67
CA GLY A 5 8.91 7.35 4.92
C GLY A 5 9.89 8.45 5.27
N ASP A 6 9.81 9.55 4.50
CA ASP A 6 10.65 10.71 4.71
C ASP A 6 10.18 11.55 5.90
N ARG A 7 8.88 11.54 6.16
CA ARG A 7 8.26 12.29 7.26
C ARG A 7 7.01 11.57 7.73
N LEU A 8 6.87 11.44 9.05
CA LEU A 8 5.69 10.86 9.68
C LEU A 8 5.02 11.92 10.54
N ARG A 9 3.71 12.06 10.42
CA ARG A 9 2.90 12.94 11.27
C ARG A 9 1.76 12.14 11.87
N HIS A 10 1.47 12.39 13.13
CA HIS A 10 0.31 11.82 13.81
C HIS A 10 -0.66 12.94 14.15
N PHE A 11 -1.93 12.74 13.83
CA PHE A 11 -3.01 13.69 14.11
C PHE A 11 -3.89 13.12 15.22
N PRO A 12 -3.68 13.51 16.50
CA PRO A 12 -4.42 12.90 17.61
C PRO A 12 -5.92 13.13 17.55
N ASP A 13 -6.36 14.28 17.00
CA ASP A 13 -7.77 14.62 16.95
C ASP A 13 -8.58 13.64 16.09
N THR A 14 -7.98 13.10 15.04
CA THR A 14 -8.63 12.17 14.12
C THR A 14 -8.05 10.78 14.23
N ASP A 15 -7.04 10.60 15.07
CA ASP A 15 -6.29 9.36 15.24
C ASP A 15 -5.81 8.81 13.90
N ARG A 16 -5.09 9.65 13.16
CA ARG A 16 -4.57 9.32 11.85
C ARG A 16 -3.08 9.55 11.77
N TYR A 17 -2.44 8.79 10.91
CA TYR A 17 -1.04 8.95 10.54
C TYR A 17 -0.93 9.37 9.09
N GLU A 18 0.02 10.27 8.82
CA GLU A 18 0.35 10.70 7.47
C GLU A 18 1.85 10.50 7.26
N VAL A 19 2.21 9.83 6.17
CA VAL A 19 3.60 9.54 5.83
C VAL A 19 3.89 10.11 4.46
N ASP A 20 4.92 10.96 4.37
CA ASP A 20 5.41 11.49 3.10
C ASP A 20 6.50 10.56 2.57
N GLY A 21 6.51 10.32 1.26
CA GLY A 21 7.45 9.40 0.65
C GLY A 21 7.30 7.98 1.21
N ALA A 22 6.06 7.50 1.27
CA ALA A 22 5.75 6.26 1.98
C ALA A 22 6.27 5.02 1.26
N ARG A 23 6.83 4.10 2.04
CA ARG A 23 7.23 2.78 1.61
C ARG A 23 6.76 1.77 2.64
N ILE A 24 6.02 0.78 2.18
CA ILE A 24 5.42 -0.22 3.05
C ILE A 24 5.90 -1.60 2.63
N ARG A 25 6.28 -2.40 3.61
CA ARG A 25 6.69 -3.78 3.40
C ARG A 25 5.83 -4.67 4.29
N ALA A 26 5.16 -5.62 3.67
CA ALA A 26 4.30 -6.56 4.37
C ALA A 26 4.63 -7.98 3.94
N VAL A 27 4.68 -8.89 4.92
CA VAL A 27 4.89 -10.32 4.67
C VAL A 27 3.60 -11.03 5.05
N GLY A 28 3.02 -11.73 4.09
CA GLY A 28 1.80 -12.50 4.32
C GLY A 28 2.06 -13.77 5.11
N ALA A 29 0.98 -14.42 5.55
CA ALA A 29 1.06 -15.67 6.32
C ALA A 29 1.75 -16.79 5.54
N ASP A 30 1.70 -16.75 4.22
CA ASP A 30 2.34 -17.71 3.33
C ASP A 30 3.79 -17.34 2.99
N GLY A 31 4.33 -16.29 3.60
CA GLY A 31 5.68 -15.84 3.35
C GLY A 31 5.83 -14.92 2.14
N ARG A 32 4.75 -14.59 1.46
CA ARG A 32 4.81 -13.69 0.30
C ARG A 32 5.07 -12.27 0.72
N LEU A 33 5.95 -11.61 -0.01
CA LEU A 33 6.32 -10.23 0.26
C LEU A 33 5.49 -9.30 -0.63
N THR A 34 4.92 -8.28 -0.02
CA THR A 34 4.22 -7.20 -0.72
C THR A 34 4.92 -5.90 -0.40
N LEU A 35 5.24 -5.13 -1.44
CA LEU A 35 5.84 -3.81 -1.31
C LEU A 35 4.89 -2.79 -1.88
N ALA A 36 4.70 -1.69 -1.16
CA ALA A 36 3.88 -0.58 -1.61
C ALA A 36 4.63 0.72 -1.43
N ARG A 37 4.41 1.66 -2.34
CA ARG A 37 4.99 2.99 -2.22
C ARG A 37 4.07 4.03 -2.84
N ALA A 38 4.17 5.25 -2.34
CA ALA A 38 3.43 6.39 -2.83
C ALA A 38 4.09 7.67 -2.34
N GLU A 39 3.74 8.80 -2.96
CA GLU A 39 4.22 10.09 -2.48
C GLU A 39 3.71 10.36 -1.07
N ARG A 40 2.50 9.89 -0.76
CA ARG A 40 1.88 10.10 0.54
C ARG A 40 1.02 8.89 0.91
N ALA A 41 1.03 8.54 2.18
CA ALA A 41 0.14 7.53 2.72
C ALA A 41 -0.62 8.09 3.91
N LEU A 42 -1.91 7.75 4.02
CA LEU A 42 -2.75 8.08 5.15
C LEU A 42 -3.22 6.78 5.78
N ALA A 43 -3.09 6.66 7.10
CA ALA A 43 -3.49 5.46 7.82
C ALA A 43 -4.33 5.83 9.03
N ASN A 44 -5.29 4.98 9.41
CA ASN A 44 -6.00 5.13 10.67
C ASN A 44 -5.11 4.67 11.84
N GLY A 45 -5.56 4.93 13.07
CA GLY A 45 -4.73 4.74 14.26
C GLY A 45 -4.23 3.32 14.47
N ASP A 46 -5.00 2.30 14.09
CA ASP A 46 -4.60 0.90 14.21
C ASP A 46 -3.95 0.37 12.93
N ILE A 47 -3.78 1.22 11.92
CA ILE A 47 -3.14 0.90 10.64
C ILE A 47 -3.84 -0.28 9.95
N SER A 48 -5.14 -0.37 10.08
CA SER A 48 -5.94 -1.38 9.39
C SER A 48 -6.36 -0.92 8.00
N ASP A 49 -6.39 0.40 7.77
CA ASP A 49 -6.82 1.00 6.52
C ASP A 49 -5.79 2.05 6.12
N VAL A 50 -5.22 1.89 4.93
CA VAL A 50 -4.17 2.76 4.42
C VAL A 50 -4.57 3.27 3.04
N GLN A 51 -4.49 4.58 2.84
CA GLN A 51 -4.69 5.22 1.55
C GLN A 51 -3.35 5.65 1.00
N LEU A 52 -3.07 5.26 -0.24
CA LEU A 52 -1.86 5.62 -0.95
C LEU A 52 -2.19 6.65 -2.01
N LEU A 53 -1.51 7.78 -1.97
CA LEU A 53 -1.80 8.94 -2.81
C LEU A 53 -0.55 9.36 -3.58
N GLY A 54 -0.73 9.66 -4.85
CA GLY A 54 0.35 10.17 -5.69
C GLY A 54 1.28 9.07 -6.18
N GLY A 55 1.07 8.58 -7.39
CA GLY A 55 1.91 7.55 -7.98
C GLY A 55 1.97 6.27 -7.16
N ALA A 56 0.84 5.85 -6.63
CA ALA A 56 0.77 4.65 -5.78
C ALA A 56 1.13 3.40 -6.58
N GLN A 57 2.00 2.58 -6.00
CA GLN A 57 2.46 1.35 -6.63
C GLN A 57 2.53 0.24 -5.60
N VAL A 58 1.91 -0.89 -5.93
CA VAL A 58 1.95 -2.09 -5.09
C VAL A 58 2.54 -3.21 -5.93
N THR A 59 3.58 -3.85 -5.41
CA THR A 59 4.22 -4.98 -6.06
C THR A 59 4.17 -6.19 -5.14
N GLY A 60 3.95 -7.37 -5.73
CA GLY A 60 3.87 -8.60 -4.98
C GLY A 60 3.98 -9.79 -5.90
N THR A 61 3.47 -10.92 -5.45
CA THR A 61 3.47 -12.17 -6.21
C THR A 61 2.03 -12.66 -6.33
N SER A 62 1.60 -12.97 -7.55
CA SER A 62 0.28 -13.53 -7.79
C SER A 62 0.19 -14.97 -7.28
N THR A 63 -1.03 -15.52 -7.26
CA THR A 63 -1.26 -16.91 -6.85
C THR A 63 -0.51 -17.91 -7.75
N ASN A 64 -0.18 -17.52 -8.98
CA ASN A 64 0.57 -18.36 -9.91
C ASN A 64 2.09 -18.21 -9.74
N GLY A 65 2.55 -17.44 -8.74
CA GLY A 65 3.97 -17.22 -8.53
C GLY A 65 4.57 -16.18 -9.44
N LEU A 66 3.77 -15.47 -10.23
CA LEU A 66 4.26 -14.44 -11.15
C LEU A 66 4.33 -13.08 -10.47
N PRO A 67 5.28 -12.23 -10.87
CA PRO A 67 5.32 -10.86 -10.34
C PRO A 67 4.03 -10.12 -10.67
N LEU A 68 3.52 -9.37 -9.70
CA LEU A 68 2.30 -8.59 -9.85
C LEU A 68 2.59 -7.14 -9.47
N GLU A 69 2.15 -6.21 -10.33
CA GLU A 69 2.30 -4.79 -10.08
C GLU A 69 0.97 -4.09 -10.31
N ILE A 70 0.57 -3.25 -9.36
CA ILE A 70 -0.64 -2.43 -9.43
C ILE A 70 -0.21 -0.99 -9.30
N ARG A 71 -0.64 -0.15 -10.24
CA ARG A 71 -0.35 1.29 -10.25
C ARG A 71 -1.61 2.10 -10.37
N SER A 72 -1.72 3.16 -9.57
CA SER A 72 -2.79 4.14 -9.67
C SER A 72 -2.36 5.41 -8.96
N GLU A 73 -3.04 6.52 -9.23
CA GLU A 73 -2.82 7.74 -8.46
C GLU A 73 -3.43 7.65 -7.07
N PHE A 74 -4.34 6.71 -6.85
CA PHE A 74 -4.95 6.45 -5.55
C PHE A 74 -5.20 4.97 -5.38
N LEU A 75 -4.74 4.41 -4.27
CA LEU A 75 -5.05 3.04 -3.87
C LEU A 75 -5.45 3.05 -2.40
N GLN A 76 -6.47 2.28 -2.07
CA GLN A 76 -6.87 2.05 -0.69
C GLN A 76 -6.63 0.59 -0.34
N ALA A 77 -5.89 0.35 0.74
CA ALA A 77 -5.58 -0.99 1.20
C ALA A 77 -6.27 -1.25 2.53
N ASP A 78 -7.06 -2.32 2.57
CA ASP A 78 -7.65 -2.84 3.80
C ASP A 78 -6.74 -3.98 4.27
N LEU A 79 -5.95 -3.72 5.30
CA LEU A 79 -4.94 -4.68 5.75
C LEU A 79 -5.55 -5.81 6.58
N VAL A 80 -6.75 -5.62 7.12
CA VAL A 80 -7.45 -6.68 7.85
C VAL A 80 -8.00 -7.73 6.88
N HIS A 81 -8.59 -7.28 5.77
CA HIS A 81 -9.21 -8.15 4.78
C HIS A 81 -8.31 -8.42 3.57
N GLU A 82 -7.09 -7.87 3.59
CA GLU A 82 -6.09 -8.03 2.51
C GLU A 82 -6.66 -7.62 1.15
N ARG A 83 -7.36 -6.47 1.11
CA ARG A 83 -7.97 -5.94 -0.11
C ARG A 83 -7.32 -4.65 -0.53
N VAL A 84 -7.17 -4.48 -1.83
CA VAL A 84 -6.73 -3.22 -2.44
C VAL A 84 -7.82 -2.79 -3.41
N GLN A 85 -8.24 -1.53 -3.31
CA GLN A 85 -9.29 -0.99 -4.18
C GLN A 85 -8.99 0.46 -4.55
N THR A 86 -9.59 0.91 -5.63
CA THR A 86 -9.48 2.28 -6.07
C THR A 86 -10.70 2.67 -6.88
N HIS A 87 -11.04 3.95 -6.87
CA HIS A 87 -12.08 4.53 -7.71
C HIS A 87 -11.48 5.27 -8.93
N LEU A 88 -10.16 5.26 -9.06
CA LEU A 88 -9.45 5.88 -10.18
C LEU A 88 -8.96 4.79 -11.13
N PRO A 89 -8.60 5.18 -12.38
CA PRO A 89 -8.00 4.21 -13.29
C PRO A 89 -6.80 3.51 -12.67
N VAL A 90 -6.73 2.21 -12.87
CA VAL A 90 -5.67 1.38 -12.32
C VAL A 90 -5.02 0.59 -13.43
N GLN A 91 -3.71 0.47 -13.37
CA GLN A 91 -2.93 -0.38 -14.27
C GLN A 91 -2.44 -1.59 -13.48
N VAL A 92 -2.76 -2.77 -13.99
CA VAL A 92 -2.33 -4.04 -13.37
C VAL A 92 -1.47 -4.78 -14.38
N THR A 93 -0.28 -5.17 -13.95
CA THR A 93 0.64 -5.95 -14.77
C THR A 93 1.00 -7.22 -14.03
N GLU A 94 0.83 -8.37 -14.68
CA GLU A 94 1.19 -9.65 -14.12
C GLU A 94 2.13 -10.38 -15.08
N GLY A 95 3.18 -10.97 -14.53
CA GLY A 95 4.14 -11.71 -15.29
C GLY A 95 5.40 -10.92 -15.58
N ALA A 96 6.43 -11.61 -16.08
CA ALA A 96 7.70 -11.02 -16.45
C ALA A 96 7.67 -10.63 -17.93
N GLU A 97 8.17 -9.46 -18.21
CA GLU A 97 8.35 -8.98 -19.57
C GLU A 97 9.80 -9.10 -19.97
#